data_0f8386ff4626bd3dbc4fbe2dacf7e0cf
#
_entry.id   0f8386ff4626bd3dbc4fbe2dacf7e0cf
#
_cell.length_a   1.000
_cell.length_b   1.000
_cell.length_c   1.000
_cell.angle_alpha   90.00
_cell.angle_beta   90.00
_cell.angle_gamma   90.00
#
_symmetry.space_group_name_H-M   'P 1'
#
loop_
_entity.id
_entity.type
_entity.pdbx_description
1 polymer ?
#
loop_
_entity_poly.entity_id
_entity_poly.type
_entity_poly.pdbx_seq_one_letter_code
_entity_poly.pdbx_strand_id
1 'polypeptide(L)'
;MPSALALLIANRAVRTFGYGFMGVLLGIYLMLLGGGDTAVVASLGISLAAGAGLNILVGIYGDRFGRRNAMTIFGLLMTVAGTVLALAPSFPVALIALFLGATSPTGTEVSPFLSVEQSIVAEVAARGRRTRAFAAYNLLGTLGASAGAFAIVVLRLPTGPTATSPDPLRPMFALYAALGLVAAAISRALPATVEIGGSAERVPLSPESRSRVARISALFAMDSFAGGFVIQSFVSFWFFTVFRIPVGELGLIFSVAGVLTALSFLAAARLGERFGLLETMVFSHVPSNILLMLVPIAGSFPLALAFYLARMALSQMDVPTRQAYLAGIVSREERTAANAATNTARNVAQSAGPFTSGGVIVALGLSAPFLLGGGLKILYDLAIFAAFRRVRPEQV
;
A
#
# COMPACT_ATOMS: atom_id res chain seq x y z
N MET A 1 -11.01 29.18 -8.30
CA MET A 1 -10.23 27.99 -8.66
C MET A 1 -10.18 27.08 -7.44
N PRO A 2 -10.27 25.74 -7.57
CA PRO A 2 -10.13 24.83 -6.45
C PRO A 2 -8.74 25.00 -5.81
N SER A 3 -8.67 24.83 -4.48
CA SER A 3 -7.40 24.93 -3.76
C SER A 3 -6.46 23.79 -4.16
N ALA A 4 -5.14 23.99 -4.11
CA ALA A 4 -4.15 22.95 -4.38
C ALA A 4 -4.43 21.69 -3.55
N LEU A 5 -4.82 21.83 -2.28
CA LEU A 5 -5.17 20.74 -1.40
C LEU A 5 -6.41 19.95 -1.91
N ALA A 6 -7.44 20.65 -2.41
CA ALA A 6 -8.61 19.98 -2.97
C ALA A 6 -8.28 19.16 -4.23
N LEU A 7 -7.42 19.71 -5.11
CA LEU A 7 -6.94 18.99 -6.29
C LEU A 7 -6.11 17.75 -5.91
N LEU A 8 -5.24 17.84 -4.91
CA LEU A 8 -4.46 16.71 -4.41
C LEU A 8 -5.36 15.61 -3.82
N ILE A 9 -6.35 15.99 -3.01
CA ILE A 9 -7.31 15.04 -2.46
C ILE A 9 -8.13 14.36 -3.57
N ALA A 10 -8.59 15.13 -4.57
CA ALA A 10 -9.31 14.58 -5.71
C ALA A 10 -8.43 13.63 -6.53
N ASN A 11 -7.19 14.01 -6.81
CA ASN A 11 -6.22 13.16 -7.51
C ASN A 11 -6.01 11.84 -6.76
N ARG A 12 -5.79 11.92 -5.45
CA ARG A 12 -5.65 10.72 -4.61
C ARG A 12 -6.88 9.83 -4.66
N ALA A 13 -8.09 10.40 -4.50
CA ALA A 13 -9.33 9.63 -4.55
C ALA A 13 -9.51 8.89 -5.88
N VAL A 14 -9.24 9.55 -7.00
CA VAL A 14 -9.30 8.96 -8.35
C VAL A 14 -8.33 7.77 -8.47
N ARG A 15 -7.09 7.94 -8.07
CA ARG A 15 -6.09 6.88 -8.19
C ARG A 15 -6.36 5.72 -7.24
N THR A 16 -6.65 6.01 -5.97
CA THR A 16 -6.91 4.97 -4.97
C THR A 16 -8.18 4.18 -5.30
N PHE A 17 -9.17 4.79 -5.94
CA PHE A 17 -10.29 4.05 -6.51
C PHE A 17 -9.80 3.00 -7.53
N GLY A 18 -8.91 3.39 -8.45
CA GLY A 18 -8.29 2.45 -9.39
C GLY A 18 -7.47 1.36 -8.68
N TYR A 19 -6.70 1.72 -7.66
CA TYR A 19 -5.89 0.76 -6.89
C TYR A 19 -6.75 -0.25 -6.12
N GLY A 20 -7.92 0.15 -5.65
CA GLY A 20 -8.84 -0.72 -4.93
C GLY A 20 -9.25 -1.95 -5.75
N PHE A 21 -9.76 -1.77 -6.96
CA PHE A 21 -10.10 -2.90 -7.82
C PHE A 21 -8.86 -3.57 -8.44
N MET A 22 -7.80 -2.84 -8.71
CA MET A 22 -6.52 -3.40 -9.19
C MET A 22 -5.99 -4.43 -8.18
N GLY A 23 -5.97 -4.09 -6.89
CA GLY A 23 -5.52 -4.99 -5.82
C GLY A 23 -6.37 -6.27 -5.70
N VAL A 24 -7.63 -6.25 -6.14
CA VAL A 24 -8.48 -7.45 -6.16
C VAL A 24 -8.23 -8.27 -7.43
N LEU A 25 -8.17 -7.62 -8.59
CA LEU A 25 -8.25 -8.30 -9.88
C LEU A 25 -6.91 -8.75 -10.43
N LEU A 26 -5.81 -8.05 -10.11
CA LEU A 26 -4.53 -8.21 -10.80
C LEU A 26 -4.00 -9.65 -10.74
N GLY A 27 -3.95 -10.26 -9.56
CA GLY A 27 -3.44 -11.64 -9.42
C GLY A 27 -4.31 -12.66 -10.16
N ILE A 28 -5.63 -12.51 -10.08
CA ILE A 28 -6.59 -13.37 -10.79
C ILE A 28 -6.45 -13.20 -12.30
N TYR A 29 -6.36 -11.96 -12.77
CA TYR A 29 -6.19 -11.66 -14.19
C TYR A 29 -4.92 -12.27 -14.77
N LEU A 30 -3.80 -12.15 -14.07
CA LEU A 30 -2.52 -12.75 -14.50
C LEU A 30 -2.60 -14.28 -14.55
N MET A 31 -3.31 -14.91 -13.63
CA MET A 31 -3.57 -16.36 -13.68
C MET A 31 -4.42 -16.71 -14.91
N LEU A 32 -5.48 -15.98 -15.19
CA LEU A 32 -6.36 -16.22 -16.35
C LEU A 32 -5.65 -15.99 -17.69
N LEU A 33 -4.59 -15.19 -17.72
CA LEU A 33 -3.70 -15.03 -18.87
C LEU A 33 -2.67 -16.17 -19.04
N GLY A 34 -2.74 -17.20 -18.19
CA GLY A 34 -1.88 -18.39 -18.26
C GLY A 34 -0.67 -18.34 -17.31
N GLY A 35 -0.65 -17.42 -16.36
CA GLY A 35 0.37 -17.41 -15.30
C GLY A 35 0.14 -18.54 -14.29
N GLY A 36 1.16 -19.36 -14.04
CA GLY A 36 1.13 -20.31 -12.91
C GLY A 36 1.28 -19.57 -11.57
N ASP A 37 0.87 -20.20 -10.46
CA ASP A 37 0.82 -19.60 -9.12
C ASP A 37 2.09 -18.83 -8.74
N THR A 38 3.24 -19.46 -8.93
CA THR A 38 4.55 -18.86 -8.62
C THR A 38 4.85 -17.65 -9.50
N ALA A 39 4.56 -17.77 -10.82
CA ALA A 39 4.80 -16.71 -11.79
C ALA A 39 3.91 -15.51 -11.52
N VAL A 40 2.64 -15.73 -11.14
CA VAL A 40 1.71 -14.68 -10.71
C VAL A 40 2.28 -13.95 -9.51
N VAL A 41 2.65 -14.64 -8.45
CA VAL A 41 3.14 -14.01 -7.21
C VAL A 41 4.48 -13.29 -7.44
N ALA A 42 5.41 -13.88 -8.18
CA ALA A 42 6.66 -13.22 -8.53
C ALA A 42 6.43 -11.94 -9.34
N SER A 43 5.47 -11.95 -10.28
CA SER A 43 5.14 -10.78 -11.08
C SER A 43 4.53 -9.62 -10.25
N LEU A 44 3.80 -9.91 -9.19
CA LEU A 44 3.39 -8.88 -8.22
C LEU A 44 4.59 -8.22 -7.56
N GLY A 45 5.68 -9.00 -7.31
CA GLY A 45 6.96 -8.48 -6.84
C GLY A 45 7.62 -7.53 -7.85
N ILE A 46 7.57 -7.84 -9.15
CA ILE A 46 8.07 -6.97 -10.22
C ILE A 46 7.37 -5.60 -10.14
N SER A 47 6.04 -5.57 -10.01
CA SER A 47 5.29 -4.33 -9.89
C SER A 47 5.74 -3.49 -8.68
N LEU A 48 5.91 -4.11 -7.51
CA LEU A 48 6.38 -3.42 -6.31
C LEU A 48 7.82 -2.92 -6.45
N ALA A 49 8.70 -3.72 -7.02
CA ALA A 49 10.11 -3.35 -7.25
C ALA A 49 10.22 -2.18 -8.23
N ALA A 50 9.46 -2.20 -9.32
CA ALA A 50 9.39 -1.10 -10.28
C ALA A 50 8.85 0.18 -9.62
N GLY A 51 7.78 0.09 -8.83
CA GLY A 51 7.26 1.22 -8.05
C GLY A 51 8.26 1.76 -7.03
N ALA A 52 8.99 0.89 -6.32
CA ALA A 52 10.05 1.30 -5.40
C ALA A 52 11.21 1.99 -6.14
N GLY A 53 11.60 1.48 -7.32
CA GLY A 53 12.59 2.12 -8.20
C GLY A 53 12.18 3.52 -8.63
N LEU A 54 10.92 3.69 -9.06
CA LEU A 54 10.37 5.02 -9.39
C LEU A 54 10.37 5.96 -8.19
N ASN A 55 10.05 5.47 -6.98
CA ASN A 55 10.13 6.28 -5.75
C ASN A 55 11.56 6.79 -5.49
N ILE A 56 12.57 5.93 -5.69
CA ILE A 56 13.98 6.32 -5.55
C ILE A 56 14.36 7.38 -6.60
N LEU A 57 13.98 7.16 -7.86
CA LEU A 57 14.25 8.10 -8.94
C LEU A 57 13.63 9.47 -8.67
N VAL A 58 12.40 9.51 -8.16
CA VAL A 58 11.74 10.77 -7.76
C VAL A 58 12.44 11.41 -6.58
N GLY A 59 12.91 10.63 -5.61
CA GLY A 59 13.67 11.16 -4.49
C GLY A 59 14.98 11.84 -4.91
N ILE A 60 15.59 11.37 -6.00
CA ILE A 60 16.87 11.91 -6.54
C ILE A 60 16.63 13.05 -7.52
N TYR A 61 15.66 12.90 -8.42
CA TYR A 61 15.50 13.79 -9.57
C TYR A 61 14.21 14.64 -9.53
N GLY A 62 13.30 14.38 -8.60
CA GLY A 62 11.97 15.01 -8.56
C GLY A 62 12.01 16.53 -8.50
N ASP A 63 12.97 17.12 -7.77
CA ASP A 63 13.13 18.57 -7.67
C ASP A 63 13.58 19.21 -9.01
N ARG A 64 14.30 18.45 -9.87
CA ARG A 64 14.75 18.92 -11.19
C ARG A 64 13.66 18.84 -12.26
N PHE A 65 12.80 17.83 -12.18
CA PHE A 65 11.72 17.63 -13.14
C PHE A 65 10.48 18.47 -12.86
N GLY A 66 10.34 18.97 -11.65
CA GLY A 66 9.15 19.65 -11.17
C GLY A 66 8.06 18.66 -10.70
N ARG A 67 7.42 19.00 -9.61
CA ARG A 67 6.42 18.15 -8.94
C ARG A 67 5.20 17.85 -9.83
N ARG A 68 4.68 18.87 -10.53
CA ARG A 68 3.55 18.74 -11.45
C ARG A 68 3.87 17.81 -12.62
N ASN A 69 5.05 17.96 -13.22
CA ASN A 69 5.49 17.13 -14.32
C ASN A 69 5.67 15.67 -13.87
N ALA A 70 6.31 15.45 -12.72
CA ALA A 70 6.46 14.11 -12.14
C ALA A 70 5.10 13.42 -11.94
N MET A 71 4.15 14.10 -11.28
CA MET A 71 2.81 13.57 -11.05
C MET A 71 2.05 13.33 -12.37
N THR A 72 2.21 14.22 -13.37
CA THR A 72 1.60 14.03 -14.70
C THR A 72 2.17 12.78 -15.38
N ILE A 73 3.50 12.59 -15.37
CA ILE A 73 4.16 11.41 -15.94
C ILE A 73 3.64 10.13 -15.25
N PHE A 74 3.48 10.12 -13.93
CA PHE A 74 2.96 8.93 -13.23
C PHE A 74 1.52 8.63 -13.59
N GLY A 75 0.68 9.65 -13.79
CA GLY A 75 -0.68 9.47 -14.32
C GLY A 75 -0.67 8.87 -15.73
N LEU A 76 0.24 9.30 -16.59
CA LEU A 76 0.41 8.73 -17.91
C LEU A 76 0.96 7.29 -17.87
N LEU A 77 1.90 6.98 -16.97
CA LEU A 77 2.36 5.60 -16.74
C LEU A 77 1.22 4.69 -16.28
N MET A 78 0.35 5.19 -15.38
CA MET A 78 -0.86 4.48 -14.97
C MET A 78 -1.79 4.22 -16.16
N THR A 79 -1.95 5.20 -17.07
CA THR A 79 -2.73 5.06 -18.32
C THR A 79 -2.13 3.97 -19.20
N VAL A 80 -0.83 4.03 -19.46
CA VAL A 80 -0.15 3.02 -20.31
C VAL A 80 -0.26 1.63 -19.69
N ALA A 81 -0.01 1.50 -18.38
CA ALA A 81 -0.14 0.23 -17.68
C ALA A 81 -1.56 -0.35 -17.78
N GLY A 82 -2.60 0.49 -17.56
CA GLY A 82 -3.99 0.08 -17.71
C GLY A 82 -4.34 -0.34 -19.14
N THR A 83 -3.85 0.40 -20.15
CA THR A 83 -4.06 0.08 -21.56
C THR A 83 -3.38 -1.23 -21.93
N VAL A 84 -2.13 -1.44 -21.52
CA VAL A 84 -1.41 -2.70 -21.77
C VAL A 84 -2.16 -3.87 -21.13
N LEU A 85 -2.62 -3.74 -19.88
CA LEU A 85 -3.40 -4.80 -19.23
C LEU A 85 -4.74 -5.04 -19.94
N ALA A 86 -5.46 -3.99 -20.34
CA ALA A 86 -6.74 -4.14 -21.02
C ALA A 86 -6.62 -4.88 -22.34
N LEU A 87 -5.50 -4.70 -23.05
CA LEU A 87 -5.26 -5.27 -24.38
C LEU A 87 -4.37 -6.52 -24.35
N ALA A 88 -3.80 -6.91 -23.21
CA ALA A 88 -2.87 -8.02 -23.12
C ALA A 88 -3.48 -9.33 -23.61
N PRO A 89 -2.91 -9.95 -24.66
CA PRO A 89 -3.36 -11.25 -25.16
C PRO A 89 -2.81 -12.43 -24.36
N SER A 90 -1.77 -12.21 -23.55
CA SER A 90 -1.04 -13.25 -22.83
C SER A 90 -0.34 -12.73 -21.58
N PHE A 91 0.04 -13.63 -20.69
CA PHE A 91 0.77 -13.32 -19.47
C PHE A 91 2.08 -12.52 -19.70
N PRO A 92 2.98 -12.89 -20.66
CA PRO A 92 4.19 -12.10 -20.89
C PRO A 92 3.94 -10.65 -21.29
N VAL A 93 2.88 -10.38 -22.07
CA VAL A 93 2.54 -9.00 -22.45
C VAL A 93 2.04 -8.23 -21.23
N ALA A 94 1.26 -8.84 -20.35
CA ALA A 94 0.81 -8.19 -19.11
C ALA A 94 1.98 -7.80 -18.20
N LEU A 95 3.11 -8.53 -18.20
CA LEU A 95 4.31 -8.19 -17.43
C LEU A 95 4.86 -6.80 -17.77
N ILE A 96 4.71 -6.35 -19.03
CA ILE A 96 5.16 -5.00 -19.45
C ILE A 96 4.50 -3.93 -18.58
N ALA A 97 3.19 -4.06 -18.30
CA ALA A 97 2.47 -3.12 -17.44
C ALA A 97 3.01 -3.08 -16.01
N LEU A 98 3.44 -4.23 -15.49
CA LEU A 98 3.99 -4.35 -14.14
C LEU A 98 5.38 -3.71 -14.02
N PHE A 99 6.21 -3.84 -15.06
CA PHE A 99 7.51 -3.16 -15.12
C PHE A 99 7.42 -1.63 -15.17
N LEU A 100 6.27 -1.06 -15.59
CA LEU A 100 6.07 0.39 -15.54
C LEU A 100 5.94 0.93 -14.11
N GLY A 101 5.78 0.08 -13.10
CA GLY A 101 5.71 0.47 -11.69
C GLY A 101 4.52 1.35 -11.31
N ALA A 102 3.51 1.42 -12.18
CA ALA A 102 2.33 2.27 -12.02
C ALA A 102 1.06 1.46 -11.71
N THR A 103 1.21 0.15 -11.44
CA THR A 103 0.14 -0.72 -10.93
C THR A 103 0.25 -0.84 -9.40
N SER A 104 -0.86 -1.12 -8.73
CA SER A 104 -0.87 -1.27 -7.27
C SER A 104 -1.40 -2.64 -6.84
N PRO A 105 -0.54 -3.64 -6.71
CA PRO A 105 -0.95 -4.96 -6.24
C PRO A 105 -1.30 -5.00 -4.74
N THR A 106 -0.99 -3.95 -4.00
CA THR A 106 -1.36 -3.81 -2.58
C THR A 106 -2.77 -3.28 -2.39
N GLY A 107 -3.45 -2.80 -3.45
CA GLY A 107 -4.74 -2.13 -3.35
C GLY A 107 -4.69 -0.76 -2.66
N THR A 108 -3.52 -0.32 -2.25
CA THR A 108 -3.26 0.96 -1.58
C THR A 108 -2.16 1.73 -2.27
N GLU A 109 -1.96 2.98 -1.88
CA GLU A 109 -0.93 3.83 -2.46
C GLU A 109 0.48 3.42 -1.97
N VAL A 110 1.28 2.85 -2.86
CA VAL A 110 2.72 2.59 -2.66
C VAL A 110 3.52 3.24 -3.81
N SER A 111 2.91 4.18 -4.52
CA SER A 111 3.45 4.78 -5.74
C SER A 111 4.29 6.04 -5.45
N PRO A 112 5.11 6.48 -6.42
CA PRO A 112 5.86 7.73 -6.34
C PRO A 112 5.01 8.98 -6.12
N PHE A 113 3.73 8.95 -6.46
CA PHE A 113 2.79 10.02 -6.13
C PHE A 113 2.78 10.36 -4.64
N LEU A 114 2.81 9.33 -3.77
CA LEU A 114 2.68 9.52 -2.33
C LEU A 114 3.77 10.43 -1.76
N SER A 115 5.02 10.26 -2.19
CA SER A 115 6.15 11.05 -1.72
C SER A 115 6.04 12.52 -2.16
N VAL A 116 5.64 12.76 -3.42
CA VAL A 116 5.45 14.10 -3.96
C VAL A 116 4.24 14.78 -3.32
N GLU A 117 3.09 14.10 -3.26
CA GLU A 117 1.87 14.69 -2.69
C GLU A 117 2.01 15.00 -1.20
N GLN A 118 2.63 14.12 -0.42
CA GLN A 118 2.85 14.39 1.01
C GLN A 118 3.71 15.61 1.25
N SER A 119 4.72 15.87 0.40
CA SER A 119 5.52 17.09 0.51
C SER A 119 4.68 18.34 0.20
N ILE A 120 3.85 18.30 -0.84
CA ILE A 120 2.96 19.42 -1.19
C ILE A 120 1.91 19.64 -0.10
N VAL A 121 1.27 18.58 0.42
CA VAL A 121 0.29 18.69 1.52
C VAL A 121 0.91 19.33 2.75
N ALA A 122 2.16 18.99 3.10
CA ALA A 122 2.87 19.57 4.22
C ALA A 122 3.14 21.07 4.04
N GLU A 123 3.33 21.53 2.80
CA GLU A 123 3.59 22.95 2.49
C GLU A 123 2.30 23.78 2.37
N VAL A 124 1.27 23.23 1.69
CA VAL A 124 0.01 23.93 1.40
C VAL A 124 -0.94 23.96 2.59
N ALA A 125 -0.86 22.98 3.49
CA ALA A 125 -1.70 22.94 4.69
C ALA A 125 -1.26 24.05 5.69
N ALA A 126 -2.21 24.90 6.10
CA ALA A 126 -1.95 25.94 7.10
C ALA A 126 -1.33 25.35 8.38
N ARG A 127 -0.41 26.10 8.99
CA ARG A 127 0.17 25.77 10.30
C ARG A 127 -0.98 25.53 11.30
N GLY A 128 -1.01 24.42 12.01
CA GLY A 128 -2.11 24.01 12.92
C GLY A 128 -3.26 23.21 12.27
N ARG A 129 -3.33 23.11 10.93
CA ARG A 129 -4.30 22.25 10.22
C ARG A 129 -3.64 21.08 9.48
N ARG A 130 -2.32 20.94 9.54
CA ARG A 130 -1.56 19.89 8.83
C ARG A 130 -2.03 18.49 9.19
N THR A 131 -2.20 18.21 10.49
CA THR A 131 -2.68 16.91 10.96
C THR A 131 -4.05 16.56 10.37
N ARG A 132 -4.98 17.54 10.34
CA ARG A 132 -6.31 17.34 9.74
C ARG A 132 -6.22 17.12 8.22
N ALA A 133 -5.34 17.84 7.52
CA ALA A 133 -5.14 17.66 6.08
C ALA A 133 -4.60 16.26 5.75
N PHE A 134 -3.60 15.78 6.49
CA PHE A 134 -3.08 14.42 6.34
C PHE A 134 -4.10 13.35 6.72
N ALA A 135 -4.88 13.57 7.78
CA ALA A 135 -5.94 12.66 8.18
C ALA A 135 -7.02 12.54 7.08
N ALA A 136 -7.49 13.66 6.55
CA ALA A 136 -8.45 13.67 5.44
C ALA A 136 -7.88 13.01 4.18
N TYR A 137 -6.63 13.32 3.84
CA TYR A 137 -5.91 12.76 2.71
C TYR A 137 -5.80 11.23 2.81
N ASN A 138 -5.43 10.68 3.97
CA ASN A 138 -5.32 9.23 4.17
C ASN A 138 -6.69 8.55 4.25
N LEU A 139 -7.65 9.13 4.95
CA LEU A 139 -9.00 8.59 5.07
C LEU A 139 -9.69 8.49 3.70
N LEU A 140 -9.66 9.57 2.92
CA LEU A 140 -10.27 9.60 1.58
C LEU A 140 -9.54 8.65 0.62
N GLY A 141 -8.21 8.50 0.74
CA GLY A 141 -7.47 7.49 -0.01
C GLY A 141 -7.93 6.07 0.30
N THR A 142 -8.10 5.73 1.58
CA THR A 142 -8.55 4.40 2.00
C THR A 142 -9.99 4.12 1.59
N LEU A 143 -10.88 5.10 1.75
CA LEU A 143 -12.28 5.00 1.32
C LEU A 143 -12.39 4.95 -0.22
N GLY A 144 -11.53 5.67 -0.94
CA GLY A 144 -11.42 5.58 -2.38
C GLY A 144 -11.07 4.16 -2.85
N ALA A 145 -10.09 3.53 -2.22
CA ALA A 145 -9.74 2.14 -2.51
C ALA A 145 -10.87 1.16 -2.18
N SER A 146 -11.54 1.36 -1.04
CA SER A 146 -12.73 0.58 -0.66
C SER A 146 -13.85 0.70 -1.70
N ALA A 147 -14.13 1.93 -2.17
CA ALA A 147 -15.12 2.18 -3.22
C ALA A 147 -14.70 1.53 -4.56
N GLY A 148 -13.41 1.55 -4.89
CA GLY A 148 -12.87 0.88 -6.08
C GLY A 148 -13.06 -0.63 -6.04
N ALA A 149 -12.79 -1.27 -4.90
CA ALA A 149 -13.10 -2.69 -4.72
C ALA A 149 -14.61 -2.96 -4.85
N PHE A 150 -15.46 -2.09 -4.31
CA PHE A 150 -16.91 -2.21 -4.41
C PHE A 150 -17.44 -2.04 -5.85
N ALA A 151 -16.75 -1.28 -6.70
CA ALA A 151 -17.12 -1.11 -8.10
C ALA A 151 -17.19 -2.45 -8.85
N ILE A 152 -16.41 -3.46 -8.46
CA ILE A 152 -16.46 -4.81 -9.02
C ILE A 152 -17.85 -5.45 -8.80
N VAL A 153 -18.45 -5.20 -7.64
CA VAL A 153 -19.80 -5.69 -7.30
C VAL A 153 -20.86 -5.01 -8.18
N VAL A 154 -20.78 -3.67 -8.27
CA VAL A 154 -21.75 -2.84 -8.98
C VAL A 154 -21.75 -3.17 -10.48
N LEU A 155 -20.58 -3.37 -11.06
CA LEU A 155 -20.42 -3.68 -12.48
C LEU A 155 -20.80 -5.11 -12.84
N ARG A 156 -21.14 -5.95 -11.85
CA ARG A 156 -21.62 -7.34 -12.03
C ARG A 156 -20.78 -8.10 -13.05
N LEU A 157 -19.44 -8.03 -12.89
CA LEU A 157 -18.54 -8.72 -13.82
C LEU A 157 -18.92 -10.20 -13.90
N PRO A 158 -19.15 -10.75 -15.09
CA PRO A 158 -19.61 -12.13 -15.27
C PRO A 158 -18.46 -13.13 -15.06
N THR A 159 -17.92 -13.15 -13.86
CA THR A 159 -16.82 -14.02 -13.45
C THR A 159 -17.28 -14.91 -12.31
N GLY A 160 -17.89 -16.04 -12.69
CA GLY A 160 -18.20 -17.12 -11.74
C GLY A 160 -16.92 -17.80 -11.22
N PRO A 161 -17.05 -18.72 -10.26
CA PRO A 161 -15.92 -19.46 -9.67
C PRO A 161 -15.15 -20.34 -10.68
N THR A 162 -15.68 -20.49 -11.86
CA THR A 162 -15.13 -21.26 -12.99
C THR A 162 -14.66 -20.35 -14.13
N ALA A 163 -14.36 -19.08 -13.87
CA ALA A 163 -13.88 -18.17 -14.90
C ALA A 163 -12.60 -18.75 -15.56
N THR A 164 -12.67 -18.91 -16.87
CA THR A 164 -11.56 -19.45 -17.70
C THR A 164 -11.00 -18.40 -18.66
N SER A 165 -11.68 -17.25 -18.81
CA SER A 165 -11.27 -16.16 -19.69
C SER A 165 -10.97 -14.88 -18.91
N PRO A 166 -9.92 -14.12 -19.29
CA PRO A 166 -9.61 -12.81 -18.75
C PRO A 166 -10.53 -11.69 -19.30
N ASP A 167 -11.28 -11.94 -20.38
CA ASP A 167 -12.00 -10.91 -21.13
C ASP A 167 -13.01 -10.11 -20.30
N PRO A 168 -13.79 -10.72 -19.38
CA PRO A 168 -14.71 -9.97 -18.54
C PRO A 168 -14.04 -8.95 -17.62
N LEU A 169 -12.74 -9.10 -17.35
CA LEU A 169 -11.99 -8.20 -16.48
C LEU A 169 -11.33 -7.02 -17.24
N ARG A 170 -11.17 -7.13 -18.57
CA ARG A 170 -10.52 -6.11 -19.41
C ARG A 170 -11.14 -4.71 -19.29
N PRO A 171 -12.47 -4.53 -19.20
CA PRO A 171 -13.06 -3.20 -19.00
C PRO A 171 -12.58 -2.50 -17.72
N MET A 172 -12.27 -3.25 -16.65
CA MET A 172 -11.73 -2.66 -15.42
C MET A 172 -10.32 -2.09 -15.63
N PHE A 173 -9.50 -2.74 -16.44
CA PHE A 173 -8.16 -2.22 -16.78
C PHE A 173 -8.25 -1.04 -17.75
N ALA A 174 -9.23 -1.01 -18.65
CA ALA A 174 -9.55 0.17 -19.47
C ALA A 174 -10.02 1.34 -18.59
N LEU A 175 -10.87 1.09 -17.60
CA LEU A 175 -11.24 2.09 -16.58
C LEU A 175 -9.99 2.58 -15.81
N TYR A 176 -9.08 1.69 -15.44
CA TYR A 176 -7.82 2.06 -14.80
C TYR A 176 -6.99 3.02 -15.66
N ALA A 177 -6.90 2.76 -16.97
CA ALA A 177 -6.24 3.66 -17.91
C ALA A 177 -6.92 5.04 -17.97
N ALA A 178 -8.25 5.08 -18.02
CA ALA A 178 -9.02 6.33 -18.00
C ALA A 178 -8.78 7.13 -16.70
N LEU A 179 -8.76 6.46 -15.54
CA LEU A 179 -8.44 7.09 -14.27
C LEU A 179 -7.01 7.64 -14.24
N GLY A 180 -6.06 6.99 -14.92
CA GLY A 180 -4.70 7.50 -15.11
C GLY A 180 -4.67 8.81 -15.88
N LEU A 181 -5.46 8.93 -16.97
CA LEU A 181 -5.60 10.18 -17.71
C LEU A 181 -6.23 11.29 -16.86
N VAL A 182 -7.26 10.98 -16.08
CA VAL A 182 -7.87 11.93 -15.15
C VAL A 182 -6.86 12.39 -14.10
N ALA A 183 -6.08 11.47 -13.54
CA ALA A 183 -5.03 11.79 -12.58
C ALA A 183 -3.93 12.68 -13.20
N ALA A 184 -3.52 12.41 -14.44
CA ALA A 184 -2.58 13.25 -15.18
C ALA A 184 -3.14 14.65 -15.43
N ALA A 185 -4.41 14.76 -15.84
CA ALA A 185 -5.08 16.04 -16.07
C ALA A 185 -5.21 16.86 -14.78
N ILE A 186 -5.61 16.24 -13.66
CA ILE A 186 -5.67 16.90 -12.34
C ILE A 186 -4.26 17.36 -11.92
N SER A 187 -3.23 16.53 -12.12
CA SER A 187 -1.85 16.88 -11.80
C SER A 187 -1.38 18.10 -12.61
N ARG A 188 -1.76 18.17 -13.88
CA ARG A 188 -1.44 19.31 -14.77
C ARG A 188 -2.18 20.58 -14.37
N ALA A 189 -3.35 20.47 -13.79
CA ALA A 189 -4.19 21.57 -13.31
C ALA A 189 -3.73 22.14 -11.95
N LEU A 190 -2.76 21.51 -11.26
CA LEU A 190 -2.19 22.05 -10.04
C LEU A 190 -1.58 23.43 -10.29
N PRO A 191 -1.75 24.40 -9.36
CA PRO A 191 -1.17 25.73 -9.52
C PRO A 191 0.37 25.67 -9.53
N ALA A 192 1.02 26.62 -10.23
CA ALA A 192 2.48 26.65 -10.30
C ALA A 192 3.15 26.86 -8.93
N THR A 193 2.40 27.37 -7.95
CA THR A 193 2.88 27.56 -6.57
C THR A 193 3.29 26.26 -5.87
N VAL A 194 2.84 25.08 -6.34
CA VAL A 194 3.28 23.80 -5.79
C VAL A 194 4.71 23.42 -6.23
N GLU A 195 5.23 24.05 -7.29
CA GLU A 195 6.62 23.89 -7.76
C GLU A 195 7.63 24.67 -6.88
N ILE A 196 7.15 25.68 -6.19
CA ILE A 196 7.99 26.51 -5.31
C ILE A 196 8.08 25.78 -3.96
N GLY A 197 8.69 24.60 -3.96
CA GLY A 197 9.19 23.98 -2.76
C GLY A 197 10.58 24.49 -2.53
N GLY A 198 10.75 25.39 -1.60
CA GLY A 198 12.08 25.61 -1.06
C GLY A 198 12.63 24.25 -0.70
N SER A 199 13.84 23.94 -1.14
CA SER A 199 14.64 22.87 -0.57
C SER A 199 14.73 23.20 0.92
N ALA A 200 13.80 22.66 1.72
CA ALA A 200 14.01 22.64 3.15
C ALA A 200 15.37 21.98 3.30
N GLU A 201 16.35 22.75 3.78
CA GLU A 201 17.71 22.28 3.99
C GLU A 201 17.61 20.93 4.71
N ARG A 202 18.01 19.87 4.03
CA ARG A 202 17.89 18.52 4.60
C ARG A 202 18.93 18.42 5.69
N VAL A 203 18.50 18.68 6.92
CA VAL A 203 19.38 18.51 8.07
C VAL A 203 19.74 17.02 8.15
N PRO A 204 21.02 16.68 8.04
CA PRO A 204 21.47 15.30 8.15
C PRO A 204 21.22 14.80 9.58
N LEU A 205 20.98 13.49 9.70
CA LEU A 205 20.84 12.85 11.01
C LEU A 205 22.12 13.00 11.83
N SER A 206 22.00 13.41 13.08
CA SER A 206 23.09 13.38 14.05
C SER A 206 23.59 11.92 14.25
N PRO A 207 24.85 11.71 14.71
CA PRO A 207 25.37 10.37 14.91
C PRO A 207 24.48 9.51 15.82
N GLU A 208 23.90 10.10 16.85
CA GLU A 208 22.99 9.42 17.79
C GLU A 208 21.65 9.06 17.12
N SER A 209 21.01 9.99 16.46
CA SER A 209 19.78 9.78 15.69
C SER A 209 19.99 8.78 14.56
N ARG A 210 21.14 8.82 13.88
CA ARG A 210 21.49 7.91 12.80
C ARG A 210 21.50 6.45 13.27
N SER A 211 22.08 6.15 14.44
CA SER A 211 22.09 4.81 15.01
C SER A 211 20.68 4.33 15.37
N ARG A 212 19.87 5.19 16.01
CA ARG A 212 18.46 4.88 16.36
C ARG A 212 17.62 4.66 15.11
N VAL A 213 17.73 5.56 14.13
CA VAL A 213 16.99 5.48 12.87
C VAL A 213 17.40 4.25 12.05
N ALA A 214 18.68 3.88 12.03
CA ALA A 214 19.13 2.67 11.35
C ALA A 214 18.52 1.39 11.97
N ARG A 215 18.51 1.29 13.29
CA ARG A 215 17.91 0.13 13.99
C ARG A 215 16.41 0.03 13.75
N ILE A 216 15.68 1.14 13.88
CA ILE A 216 14.23 1.13 13.67
C ILE A 216 13.89 0.92 12.19
N SER A 217 14.72 1.41 11.25
CA SER A 217 14.56 1.16 9.81
C SER A 217 14.72 -0.32 9.47
N ALA A 218 15.69 -1.00 10.10
CA ALA A 218 15.87 -2.44 9.90
C ALA A 218 14.65 -3.25 10.39
N LEU A 219 14.10 -2.90 11.54
CA LEU A 219 12.88 -3.52 12.07
C LEU A 219 11.66 -3.22 11.17
N PHE A 220 11.48 -1.98 10.76
CA PHE A 220 10.38 -1.62 9.84
C PHE A 220 10.54 -2.27 8.46
N ALA A 221 11.78 -2.47 7.98
CA ALA A 221 12.06 -3.22 6.77
C ALA A 221 11.65 -4.69 6.91
N MET A 222 11.93 -5.32 8.06
CA MET A 222 11.50 -6.69 8.35
C MET A 222 9.98 -6.84 8.34
N ASP A 223 9.23 -5.92 8.98
CA ASP A 223 7.76 -5.87 8.91
C ASP A 223 7.25 -5.74 7.48
N SER A 224 7.84 -4.82 6.71
CA SER A 224 7.43 -4.56 5.33
C SER A 224 7.77 -5.72 4.39
N PHE A 225 8.92 -6.37 4.59
CA PHE A 225 9.30 -7.60 3.88
C PHE A 225 8.25 -8.70 4.13
N ALA A 226 7.91 -8.94 5.40
CA ALA A 226 6.87 -9.89 5.78
C ALA A 226 5.50 -9.52 5.22
N GLY A 227 5.17 -8.21 5.17
CA GLY A 227 3.96 -7.69 4.51
C GLY A 227 3.92 -7.95 3.00
N GLY A 228 5.08 -8.02 2.36
CA GLY A 228 5.21 -8.38 0.95
C GLY A 228 4.76 -9.81 0.62
N PHE A 229 4.76 -10.72 1.59
CA PHE A 229 4.26 -12.10 1.40
C PHE A 229 2.75 -12.15 1.18
N VAL A 230 2.00 -11.23 1.79
CA VAL A 230 0.52 -11.27 1.85
C VAL A 230 -0.12 -9.96 1.41
N ILE A 231 0.32 -9.46 0.26
CA ILE A 231 -0.27 -8.28 -0.38
C ILE A 231 -1.70 -8.57 -0.87
N GLN A 232 -2.52 -7.54 -1.05
CA GLN A 232 -3.95 -7.69 -1.37
C GLN A 232 -4.20 -8.55 -2.61
N SER A 233 -3.46 -8.35 -3.70
CA SER A 233 -3.63 -9.16 -4.92
C SER A 233 -3.32 -10.64 -4.69
N PHE A 234 -2.35 -10.96 -3.83
CA PHE A 234 -2.07 -12.35 -3.46
C PHE A 234 -3.20 -12.94 -2.60
N VAL A 235 -3.70 -12.20 -1.61
CA VAL A 235 -4.81 -12.67 -0.76
C VAL A 235 -6.08 -12.88 -1.60
N SER A 236 -6.39 -11.96 -2.52
CA SER A 236 -7.51 -12.09 -3.45
C SER A 236 -7.36 -13.32 -4.34
N PHE A 237 -6.18 -13.49 -4.94
CA PHE A 237 -5.83 -14.66 -5.75
C PHE A 237 -5.95 -15.95 -4.96
N TRP A 238 -5.50 -15.98 -3.69
CA TRP A 238 -5.59 -17.13 -2.81
C TRP A 238 -7.04 -17.51 -2.51
N PHE A 239 -7.90 -16.56 -2.12
CA PHE A 239 -9.33 -16.82 -1.90
C PHE A 239 -10.02 -17.34 -3.16
N PHE A 240 -9.69 -16.76 -4.33
CA PHE A 240 -10.21 -17.19 -5.61
C PHE A 240 -9.81 -18.65 -5.93
N THR A 241 -8.54 -18.99 -5.72
CA THR A 241 -7.99 -20.32 -6.07
C THR A 241 -8.42 -21.40 -5.10
N VAL A 242 -8.34 -21.12 -3.78
CA VAL A 242 -8.57 -22.13 -2.73
C VAL A 242 -10.07 -22.36 -2.47
N PHE A 243 -10.83 -21.28 -2.32
CA PHE A 243 -12.27 -21.36 -1.99
C PHE A 243 -13.18 -21.15 -3.20
N ARG A 244 -12.64 -20.88 -4.38
CA ARG A 244 -13.41 -20.64 -5.61
C ARG A 244 -14.41 -19.47 -5.47
N ILE A 245 -14.03 -18.43 -4.74
CA ILE A 245 -14.89 -17.27 -4.48
C ILE A 245 -15.02 -16.43 -5.73
N PRO A 246 -16.25 -16.08 -6.17
CA PRO A 246 -16.49 -15.24 -7.33
C PRO A 246 -15.83 -13.86 -7.16
N VAL A 247 -15.36 -13.27 -8.26
CA VAL A 247 -14.68 -11.96 -8.25
C VAL A 247 -15.54 -10.86 -7.64
N GLY A 248 -16.87 -10.89 -7.87
CA GLY A 248 -17.81 -9.96 -7.25
C GLY A 248 -17.81 -10.03 -5.73
N GLU A 249 -17.80 -11.23 -5.15
CA GLU A 249 -17.73 -11.41 -3.70
C GLU A 249 -16.38 -10.94 -3.13
N LEU A 250 -15.28 -11.18 -3.85
CA LEU A 250 -13.97 -10.65 -3.48
C LEU A 250 -14.00 -9.12 -3.45
N GLY A 251 -14.63 -8.48 -4.44
CA GLY A 251 -14.84 -7.03 -4.43
C GLY A 251 -15.53 -6.54 -3.16
N LEU A 252 -16.58 -7.22 -2.72
CA LEU A 252 -17.29 -6.90 -1.47
C LEU A 252 -16.40 -7.10 -0.24
N ILE A 253 -15.70 -8.23 -0.17
CA ILE A 253 -14.80 -8.57 0.96
C ILE A 253 -13.74 -7.49 1.13
N PHE A 254 -13.05 -7.10 0.05
CA PHE A 254 -12.00 -6.09 0.11
C PHE A 254 -12.54 -4.67 0.31
N SER A 255 -13.77 -4.39 -0.13
CA SER A 255 -14.47 -3.15 0.21
C SER A 255 -14.74 -3.05 1.71
N VAL A 256 -15.31 -4.08 2.32
CA VAL A 256 -15.55 -4.14 3.77
C VAL A 256 -14.24 -4.07 4.54
N ALA A 257 -13.22 -4.81 4.10
CA ALA A 257 -11.88 -4.77 4.69
C ALA A 257 -11.28 -3.36 4.67
N GLY A 258 -11.47 -2.60 3.59
CA GLY A 258 -11.04 -1.20 3.49
C GLY A 258 -11.77 -0.28 4.48
N VAL A 259 -13.07 -0.46 4.68
CA VAL A 259 -13.84 0.29 5.69
C VAL A 259 -13.35 -0.05 7.11
N LEU A 260 -13.14 -1.33 7.43
CA LEU A 260 -12.59 -1.75 8.72
C LEU A 260 -11.21 -1.14 8.96
N THR A 261 -10.36 -1.11 7.93
CA THR A 261 -9.06 -0.44 7.96
C THR A 261 -9.19 1.05 8.28
N ALA A 262 -10.12 1.76 7.64
CA ALA A 262 -10.36 3.17 7.92
C ALA A 262 -10.81 3.41 9.37
N LEU A 263 -11.67 2.55 9.90
CA LEU A 263 -12.10 2.60 11.30
C LEU A 263 -10.96 2.30 12.27
N SER A 264 -10.05 1.39 11.92
CA SER A 264 -8.89 1.05 12.75
C SER A 264 -7.93 2.24 12.94
N PHE A 265 -7.76 3.12 11.93
CA PHE A 265 -6.99 4.35 12.09
C PHE A 265 -7.55 5.29 13.16
N LEU A 266 -8.89 5.39 13.25
CA LEU A 266 -9.56 6.22 14.26
C LEU A 266 -9.39 5.62 15.67
N ALA A 267 -9.45 4.29 15.78
CA ALA A 267 -9.22 3.61 17.05
C ALA A 267 -7.76 3.74 17.52
N ALA A 268 -6.81 3.67 16.60
CA ALA A 268 -5.37 3.78 16.90
C ALA A 268 -5.00 5.08 17.61
N ALA A 269 -5.60 6.21 17.23
CA ALA A 269 -5.35 7.50 17.87
C ALA A 269 -5.74 7.48 19.36
N ARG A 270 -6.95 6.99 19.68
CA ARG A 270 -7.45 6.89 21.06
C ARG A 270 -6.67 5.89 21.91
N LEU A 271 -6.30 4.74 21.31
CA LEU A 271 -5.54 3.72 22.02
C LEU A 271 -4.10 4.18 22.27
N GLY A 272 -3.46 4.88 21.31
CA GLY A 272 -2.12 5.43 21.44
C GLY A 272 -2.02 6.49 22.56
N GLU A 273 -3.05 7.34 22.72
CA GLU A 273 -3.13 8.30 23.82
C GLU A 273 -3.31 7.62 25.19
N ARG A 274 -4.06 6.52 25.23
CA ARG A 274 -4.40 5.83 26.49
C ARG A 274 -3.34 4.85 26.96
N PHE A 275 -2.77 4.07 26.07
CA PHE A 275 -1.87 2.95 26.38
C PHE A 275 -0.41 3.18 25.98
N GLY A 276 -0.15 4.23 25.20
CA GLY A 276 1.16 4.49 24.61
C GLY A 276 1.27 4.06 23.15
N LEU A 277 2.16 4.71 22.41
CA LEU A 277 2.30 4.50 20.96
C LEU A 277 2.91 3.12 20.64
N LEU A 278 3.97 2.72 21.37
CA LEU A 278 4.64 1.45 21.15
C LEU A 278 3.77 0.27 21.56
N GLU A 279 3.11 0.39 22.71
CA GLU A 279 2.18 -0.62 23.23
C GLU A 279 1.00 -0.82 22.27
N THR A 280 0.39 0.27 21.79
CA THR A 280 -0.71 0.17 20.82
C THR A 280 -0.25 -0.46 19.53
N MET A 281 0.93 -0.10 19.01
CA MET A 281 1.49 -0.67 17.80
C MET A 281 1.67 -2.19 17.94
N VAL A 282 2.30 -2.67 19.01
CA VAL A 282 2.62 -4.09 19.18
C VAL A 282 1.38 -4.91 19.55
N PHE A 283 0.60 -4.46 20.54
CA PHE A 283 -0.53 -5.24 21.06
C PHE A 283 -1.76 -5.26 20.15
N SER A 284 -1.87 -4.38 19.15
CA SER A 284 -2.85 -4.52 18.07
C SER A 284 -2.32 -5.41 16.94
N HIS A 285 -1.00 -5.35 16.67
CA HIS A 285 -0.40 -6.02 15.53
C HIS A 285 -0.19 -7.53 15.76
N VAL A 286 0.22 -7.95 16.95
CA VAL A 286 0.40 -9.39 17.28
C VAL A 286 -0.89 -10.19 17.11
N PRO A 287 -2.06 -9.81 17.68
CA PRO A 287 -3.31 -10.53 17.43
C PRO A 287 -3.71 -10.53 15.95
N SER A 288 -3.49 -9.42 15.25
CA SER A 288 -3.73 -9.30 13.81
C SER A 288 -2.91 -10.32 13.02
N ASN A 289 -1.64 -10.55 13.39
CA ASN A 289 -0.76 -11.48 12.70
C ASN A 289 -1.08 -12.94 13.06
N ILE A 290 -1.54 -13.22 14.27
CA ILE A 290 -2.10 -14.53 14.64
C ILE A 290 -3.33 -14.82 13.77
N LEU A 291 -4.27 -13.87 13.65
CA LEU A 291 -5.44 -14.02 12.78
C LEU A 291 -5.03 -14.25 11.33
N LEU A 292 -3.98 -13.57 10.83
CA LEU A 292 -3.42 -13.81 9.51
C LEU A 292 -2.99 -15.26 9.30
N MET A 293 -2.29 -15.83 10.27
CA MET A 293 -1.82 -17.22 10.22
C MET A 293 -2.97 -18.22 10.30
N LEU A 294 -4.09 -17.85 10.95
CA LEU A 294 -5.29 -18.68 11.07
C LEU A 294 -6.10 -18.73 9.76
N VAL A 295 -5.99 -17.73 8.88
CA VAL A 295 -6.74 -17.70 7.60
C VAL A 295 -6.56 -18.99 6.79
N PRO A 296 -5.34 -19.46 6.47
CA PRO A 296 -5.16 -20.63 5.60
C PRO A 296 -5.48 -21.95 6.27
N ILE A 297 -5.59 -22.01 7.58
CA ILE A 297 -5.89 -23.24 8.33
C ILE A 297 -7.35 -23.32 8.80
N ALA A 298 -8.18 -22.36 8.42
CA ALA A 298 -9.56 -22.23 8.87
C ALA A 298 -10.50 -23.39 8.44
N GLY A 299 -10.11 -24.20 7.45
CA GLY A 299 -10.90 -25.34 6.97
C GLY A 299 -12.20 -24.99 6.24
N SER A 300 -12.72 -23.74 6.36
CA SER A 300 -13.92 -23.26 5.67
C SER A 300 -13.80 -21.78 5.31
N PHE A 301 -14.47 -21.40 4.21
CA PHE A 301 -14.47 -20.00 3.77
C PHE A 301 -15.05 -19.01 4.80
N PRO A 302 -16.22 -19.27 5.44
CA PRO A 302 -16.74 -18.31 6.42
C PRO A 302 -15.78 -18.05 7.58
N LEU A 303 -15.06 -19.06 8.05
CA LEU A 303 -14.11 -18.93 9.15
C LEU A 303 -12.84 -18.19 8.69
N ALA A 304 -12.31 -18.51 7.49
CA ALA A 304 -11.20 -17.79 6.88
C ALA A 304 -11.53 -16.30 6.68
N LEU A 305 -12.74 -15.99 6.19
CA LEU A 305 -13.25 -14.65 6.04
C LEU A 305 -13.35 -13.91 7.38
N ALA A 306 -13.89 -14.57 8.41
CA ALA A 306 -13.99 -13.99 9.75
C ALA A 306 -12.61 -13.62 10.30
N PHE A 307 -11.62 -14.50 10.20
CA PHE A 307 -10.24 -14.22 10.60
C PHE A 307 -9.63 -13.06 9.79
N TYR A 308 -9.85 -13.05 8.47
CA TYR A 308 -9.34 -12.00 7.61
C TYR A 308 -9.95 -10.63 7.95
N LEU A 309 -11.27 -10.52 8.11
CA LEU A 309 -11.92 -9.26 8.45
C LEU A 309 -11.58 -8.79 9.87
N ALA A 310 -11.53 -9.69 10.86
CA ALA A 310 -11.08 -9.36 12.21
C ALA A 310 -9.63 -8.84 12.21
N ARG A 311 -8.75 -9.49 11.41
CA ARG A 311 -7.41 -8.99 11.18
C ARG A 311 -7.41 -7.55 10.63
N MET A 312 -8.24 -7.25 9.62
CA MET A 312 -8.27 -5.92 8.99
C MET A 312 -8.71 -4.81 9.95
N ALA A 313 -9.55 -5.13 10.92
CA ALA A 313 -9.93 -4.20 11.99
C ALA A 313 -8.77 -3.84 12.95
N LEU A 314 -7.72 -4.66 13.02
CA LEU A 314 -6.58 -4.47 13.93
C LEU A 314 -5.29 -4.08 13.21
N SER A 315 -5.09 -4.57 11.98
CA SER A 315 -3.78 -4.61 11.31
C SER A 315 -3.19 -3.26 10.94
N GLN A 316 -4.00 -2.21 10.85
CA GLN A 316 -3.54 -0.90 10.40
C GLN A 316 -3.44 0.13 11.54
N MET A 317 -3.66 -0.28 12.78
CA MET A 317 -3.46 0.58 13.94
C MET A 317 -1.98 0.92 14.17
N ASP A 318 -1.08 0.07 13.69
CA ASP A 318 0.37 0.29 13.78
C ASP A 318 0.85 1.48 12.92
N VAL A 319 0.17 1.81 11.84
CA VAL A 319 0.64 2.84 10.88
C VAL A 319 0.72 4.23 11.51
N PRO A 320 -0.36 4.81 12.07
CA PRO A 320 -0.29 6.14 12.70
C PRO A 320 0.56 6.14 13.97
N THR A 321 0.50 5.08 14.77
CA THR A 321 1.29 4.97 16.01
C THR A 321 2.79 4.89 15.72
N ARG A 322 3.20 4.14 14.69
CA ARG A 322 4.57 4.04 14.22
C ARG A 322 5.11 5.38 13.71
N GLN A 323 4.32 6.11 12.92
CA GLN A 323 4.72 7.42 12.42
C GLN A 323 4.90 8.44 13.56
N ALA A 324 3.97 8.45 14.51
CA ALA A 324 4.05 9.30 15.70
C ALA A 324 5.25 8.91 16.59
N TYR A 325 5.49 7.60 16.79
CA TYR A 325 6.61 7.11 17.57
C TYR A 325 7.96 7.53 16.96
N LEU A 326 8.13 7.32 15.64
CA LEU A 326 9.34 7.75 14.93
C LEU A 326 9.58 9.26 15.07
N ALA A 327 8.52 10.07 14.93
CA ALA A 327 8.60 11.52 15.07
C ALA A 327 8.96 11.96 16.51
N GLY A 328 8.63 11.16 17.53
CA GLY A 328 8.94 11.44 18.94
C GLY A 328 10.32 11.02 19.40
N ILE A 329 11.05 10.20 18.64
CA ILE A 329 12.41 9.73 19.01
C ILE A 329 13.53 10.44 18.27
N VAL A 330 13.22 11.39 17.37
CA VAL A 330 14.17 12.23 16.62
C VAL A 330 13.83 13.71 16.81
N SER A 331 14.81 14.60 16.66
CA SER A 331 14.57 16.04 16.72
C SER A 331 13.64 16.51 15.60
N ARG A 332 13.01 17.67 15.78
CA ARG A 332 12.05 18.21 14.79
C ARG A 332 12.67 18.41 13.41
N GLU A 333 13.93 18.83 13.39
CA GLU A 333 14.72 19.12 12.19
C GLU A 333 15.06 17.83 11.43
N GLU A 334 15.28 16.72 12.14
CA GLU A 334 15.68 15.42 11.61
C GLU A 334 14.51 14.54 11.14
N ARG A 335 13.25 14.90 11.48
CA ARG A 335 12.05 14.09 11.17
C ARG A 335 11.93 13.75 9.69
N THR A 336 12.24 14.70 8.82
CA THR A 336 12.16 14.49 7.37
C THR A 336 13.16 13.44 6.91
N ALA A 337 14.41 13.52 7.37
CA ALA A 337 15.46 12.56 7.03
C ALA A 337 15.16 11.16 7.60
N ALA A 338 14.66 11.09 8.85
CA ALA A 338 14.28 9.83 9.49
C ALA A 338 13.11 9.14 8.76
N ASN A 339 12.07 9.89 8.39
CA ASN A 339 10.95 9.37 7.61
C ASN A 339 11.38 8.89 6.22
N ALA A 340 12.24 9.65 5.53
CA ALA A 340 12.76 9.24 4.22
C ALA A 340 13.55 7.93 4.31
N ALA A 341 14.46 7.82 5.28
CA ALA A 341 15.27 6.61 5.49
C ALA A 341 14.39 5.38 5.80
N THR A 342 13.45 5.51 6.75
CA THR A 342 12.57 4.40 7.14
C THR A 342 11.62 4.00 6.01
N ASN A 343 11.04 4.94 5.26
CA ASN A 343 10.15 4.64 4.14
C ASN A 343 10.89 3.98 2.98
N THR A 344 12.11 4.43 2.67
CA THR A 344 12.94 3.79 1.63
C THR A 344 13.27 2.35 2.02
N ALA A 345 13.73 2.12 3.23
CA ALA A 345 14.02 0.78 3.73
C ALA A 345 12.80 -0.15 3.66
N ARG A 346 11.62 0.35 4.04
CA ARG A 346 10.35 -0.38 3.96
C ARG A 346 9.95 -0.73 2.53
N ASN A 347 9.99 0.24 1.61
CA ASN A 347 9.56 0.03 0.23
C ASN A 347 10.45 -0.98 -0.49
N VAL A 348 11.78 -0.90 -0.30
CA VAL A 348 12.73 -1.86 -0.85
C VAL A 348 12.49 -3.25 -0.27
N ALA A 349 12.35 -3.37 1.05
CA ALA A 349 12.10 -4.65 1.70
C ALA A 349 10.75 -5.26 1.29
N GLN A 350 9.69 -4.46 1.18
CA GLN A 350 8.38 -4.93 0.75
C GLN A 350 8.41 -5.52 -0.67
N SER A 351 9.19 -4.92 -1.57
CA SER A 351 9.30 -5.41 -2.95
C SER A 351 9.97 -6.79 -3.06
N ALA A 352 10.86 -7.12 -2.11
CA ALA A 352 11.50 -8.43 -2.05
C ALA A 352 10.57 -9.57 -1.56
N GLY A 353 9.53 -9.22 -0.79
CA GLY A 353 8.60 -10.19 -0.19
C GLY A 353 7.94 -11.13 -1.20
N PRO A 354 7.28 -10.65 -2.27
CA PRO A 354 6.60 -11.52 -3.23
C PRO A 354 7.55 -12.44 -4.01
N PHE A 355 8.80 -12.02 -4.30
CA PHE A 355 9.79 -12.90 -4.93
C PHE A 355 10.15 -14.06 -4.02
N THR A 356 10.38 -13.79 -2.74
CA THR A 356 10.64 -14.81 -1.72
C THR A 356 9.41 -15.70 -1.53
N SER A 357 8.21 -15.11 -1.51
CA SER A 357 6.93 -15.81 -1.40
C SER A 357 6.73 -16.80 -2.55
N GLY A 358 7.16 -16.46 -3.78
CA GLY A 358 7.14 -17.38 -4.92
C GLY A 358 7.93 -18.67 -4.65
N GLY A 359 9.15 -18.56 -4.11
CA GLY A 359 9.96 -19.71 -3.71
C GLY A 359 9.33 -20.53 -2.57
N VAL A 360 8.71 -19.85 -1.61
CA VAL A 360 7.98 -20.48 -0.50
C VAL A 360 6.79 -21.28 -1.00
N ILE A 361 6.05 -20.77 -1.99
CA ILE A 361 4.91 -21.46 -2.59
C ILE A 361 5.35 -22.77 -3.26
N VAL A 362 6.48 -22.74 -3.98
CA VAL A 362 7.04 -23.96 -4.60
C VAL A 362 7.38 -25.03 -3.55
N ALA A 363 7.98 -24.61 -2.44
CA ALA A 363 8.49 -25.53 -1.43
C ALA A 363 7.39 -26.02 -0.47
N LEU A 364 6.44 -25.19 -0.10
CA LEU A 364 5.51 -25.42 1.02
C LEU A 364 4.03 -25.21 0.65
N GLY A 365 3.72 -24.84 -0.59
CA GLY A 365 2.37 -24.62 -1.09
C GLY A 365 1.83 -23.20 -0.92
N LEU A 366 0.69 -22.95 -1.59
CA LEU A 366 0.09 -21.60 -1.77
C LEU A 366 -0.31 -20.92 -0.45
N SER A 367 -0.55 -21.66 0.61
CA SER A 367 -0.95 -21.14 1.94
C SER A 367 0.24 -20.74 2.83
N ALA A 368 1.44 -21.21 2.53
CA ALA A 368 2.63 -20.98 3.36
C ALA A 368 3.02 -19.50 3.54
N PRO A 369 2.83 -18.60 2.56
CA PRO A 369 3.11 -17.17 2.73
C PRO A 369 2.35 -16.50 3.89
N PHE A 370 1.13 -16.96 4.20
CA PHE A 370 0.37 -16.44 5.35
C PHE A 370 1.05 -16.78 6.68
N LEU A 371 1.53 -18.03 6.81
CA LEU A 371 2.18 -18.51 8.02
C LEU A 371 3.54 -17.84 8.24
N LEU A 372 4.36 -17.80 7.20
CA LEU A 372 5.68 -17.17 7.27
C LEU A 372 5.59 -15.65 7.40
N GLY A 373 4.71 -15.00 6.64
CA GLY A 373 4.48 -13.57 6.75
C GLY A 373 3.97 -13.18 8.14
N GLY A 374 2.98 -13.91 8.67
CA GLY A 374 2.49 -13.69 10.03
C GLY A 374 3.55 -13.93 11.11
N GLY A 375 4.31 -15.03 11.01
CA GLY A 375 5.37 -15.36 11.94
C GLY A 375 6.50 -14.33 11.98
N LEU A 376 6.97 -13.87 10.80
CA LEU A 376 7.96 -12.81 10.70
C LEU A 376 7.47 -11.47 11.28
N LYS A 377 6.18 -11.14 11.09
CA LYS A 377 5.57 -9.94 11.68
C LYS A 377 5.50 -10.04 13.21
N ILE A 378 5.13 -11.19 13.77
CA ILE A 378 5.16 -11.41 15.24
C ILE A 378 6.59 -11.27 15.75
N LEU A 379 7.57 -11.84 15.05
CA LEU A 379 8.98 -11.70 15.44
C LEU A 379 9.43 -10.23 15.42
N TYR A 380 9.01 -9.46 14.40
CA TYR A 380 9.21 -8.02 14.36
C TYR A 380 8.58 -7.33 15.58
N ASP A 381 7.32 -7.63 15.91
CA ASP A 381 6.59 -7.01 17.02
C ASP A 381 7.32 -7.25 18.36
N LEU A 382 7.77 -8.47 18.59
CA LEU A 382 8.54 -8.82 19.78
C LEU A 382 9.90 -8.11 19.81
N ALA A 383 10.59 -8.06 18.67
CA ALA A 383 11.90 -7.42 18.54
C ALA A 383 11.82 -5.91 18.78
N ILE A 384 10.84 -5.22 18.19
CA ILE A 384 10.69 -3.78 18.37
C ILE A 384 10.28 -3.43 19.80
N PHE A 385 9.41 -4.23 20.42
CA PHE A 385 9.04 -4.05 21.82
C PHE A 385 10.25 -4.24 22.74
N ALA A 386 11.03 -5.31 22.56
CA ALA A 386 12.23 -5.56 23.36
C ALA A 386 13.27 -4.44 23.21
N ALA A 387 13.50 -3.97 21.97
CA ALA A 387 14.52 -2.96 21.68
C ALA A 387 14.14 -1.55 22.15
N PHE A 388 12.84 -1.20 22.10
CA PHE A 388 12.41 0.19 22.26
C PHE A 388 11.50 0.46 23.48
N ARG A 389 11.08 -0.53 24.28
CA ARG A 389 10.22 -0.35 25.46
C ARG A 389 10.76 0.62 26.52
N ARG A 390 12.07 0.88 26.52
CA ARG A 390 12.73 1.82 27.43
C ARG A 390 12.93 3.21 26.80
N VAL A 391 12.73 3.36 25.51
CA VAL A 391 12.86 4.63 24.79
C VAL A 391 11.51 5.32 24.81
N ARG A 392 11.39 6.38 25.62
CA ARG A 392 10.17 7.18 25.67
C ARG A 392 10.22 8.24 24.57
N PRO A 393 9.21 8.29 23.65
CA PRO A 393 9.11 9.39 22.72
C PRO A 393 8.83 10.69 23.48
N GLU A 394 9.44 11.80 23.06
CA GLU A 394 9.02 13.12 23.52
C GLU A 394 7.56 13.32 23.12
N GLN A 395 6.76 13.91 24.03
CA GLN A 395 5.35 14.21 23.74
C GLN A 395 5.29 15.15 22.53
N VAL A 396 4.67 14.69 21.45
CA VAL A 396 4.56 15.41 20.18
C VAL A 396 3.32 16.33 20.18
#